data_bfa96c652a4ab103da8e6c4864025ab2
#
_entry.id   bfa96c652a4ab103da8e6c4864025ab2
#
_cell.length_a   1.000
_cell.length_b   1.000
_cell.length_c   1.000
_cell.angle_alpha   90.00
_cell.angle_beta   90.00
_cell.angle_gamma   90.00
#
_symmetry.space_group_name_H-M   'P 1'
#
loop_
_entity.id
_entity.type
_entity.pdbx_description
1 polymer ?
#
loop_
_entity_poly.entity_id
_entity_poly.type
_entity_poly.pdbx_seq_one_letter_code
_entity_poly.pdbx_strand_id
1 'polypeptide(L)'
;MGAVLPLLGLRAFVETGRHGSLTAAADAMGVTPGAISQQLRQLQERLGVSLFDRTRHGVVLSAAGARVYPELLQAFDQIAQSLQTLERWETRCTLRISAAPSFAAQWLAPRLGGFSALHPQVDVQLDSSAALVDLRRDGVDIAIRHGLGRYPGLHAEHLLAPVLLPVASPALLASAPAVGTVQDCLQLPLLQDADRSDWRLWFQALDLPIDERLERGPAFDDDLLLIRAAVAGQGIALVRDIHAAEELANGRLQVVIDQPWPQAFAYYAVTRADGEANAAIPAFMTWLHAALMTPQAAGTHTLQDAG
;
A
#
# COMPACT_ATOMS: atom_id res chain seq x y z
N MET A 1 -45.64 17.76 9.47
CA MET A 1 -45.89 16.30 9.31
C MET A 1 -44.96 15.81 8.22
N GLY A 2 -43.96 14.99 8.54
CA GLY A 2 -43.04 14.42 7.56
C GLY A 2 -43.79 13.46 6.63
N ALA A 3 -43.72 13.69 5.34
CA ALA A 3 -44.32 12.79 4.35
C ALA A 3 -43.62 11.42 4.44
N VAL A 4 -44.39 10.35 4.68
CA VAL A 4 -43.86 8.98 4.65
C VAL A 4 -43.30 8.70 3.27
N LEU A 5 -41.99 8.42 3.16
CA LEU A 5 -41.35 8.11 1.89
C LEU A 5 -41.80 6.71 1.40
N PRO A 6 -42.24 6.58 0.14
CA PRO A 6 -42.64 5.29 -0.44
C PRO A 6 -41.40 4.52 -0.92
N LEU A 7 -40.54 4.08 0.02
CA LEU A 7 -39.21 3.52 -0.26
C LEU A 7 -39.23 2.34 -1.25
N LEU A 8 -40.20 1.42 -1.14
CA LEU A 8 -40.32 0.30 -2.06
C LEU A 8 -40.66 0.75 -3.49
N GLY A 9 -41.54 1.72 -3.63
CA GLY A 9 -41.86 2.31 -4.94
C GLY A 9 -40.69 3.05 -5.55
N LEU A 10 -39.94 3.83 -4.73
CA LEU A 10 -38.72 4.53 -5.15
C LEU A 10 -37.61 3.54 -5.55
N ARG A 11 -37.42 2.45 -4.80
CA ARG A 11 -36.47 1.40 -5.16
C ARG A 11 -36.87 0.71 -6.48
N ALA A 12 -38.16 0.36 -6.63
CA ALA A 12 -38.68 -0.20 -7.89
C ALA A 12 -38.47 0.74 -9.08
N PHE A 13 -38.60 2.05 -8.89
CA PHE A 13 -38.31 3.06 -9.90
C PHE A 13 -36.84 3.08 -10.29
N VAL A 14 -35.95 3.12 -9.32
CA VAL A 14 -34.49 3.16 -9.54
C VAL A 14 -34.03 1.88 -10.27
N GLU A 15 -34.41 0.69 -9.78
CA GLU A 15 -34.00 -0.57 -10.40
C GLU A 15 -34.61 -0.75 -11.82
N THR A 16 -35.85 -0.31 -12.03
CA THR A 16 -36.45 -0.34 -13.37
C THR A 16 -35.73 0.61 -14.32
N GLY A 17 -35.32 1.80 -13.86
CA GLY A 17 -34.54 2.74 -14.65
C GLY A 17 -33.12 2.22 -14.97
N ARG A 18 -32.49 1.52 -14.03
CA ARG A 18 -31.16 0.91 -14.19
C ARG A 18 -31.15 -0.19 -15.26
N HIS A 19 -32.16 -1.00 -15.28
CA HIS A 19 -32.24 -2.20 -16.13
C HIS A 19 -33.07 -2.00 -17.44
N GLY A 20 -33.87 -0.95 -17.51
CA GLY A 20 -34.79 -0.74 -18.65
C GLY A 20 -35.89 -1.82 -18.80
N SER A 21 -36.06 -2.69 -17.80
CA SER A 21 -36.90 -3.87 -17.81
C SER A 21 -37.50 -4.15 -16.42
N LEU A 22 -38.84 -4.35 -16.40
CA LEU A 22 -39.55 -4.72 -15.17
C LEU A 22 -39.14 -6.12 -14.68
N THR A 23 -38.83 -7.04 -15.57
CA THR A 23 -38.42 -8.40 -15.23
C THR A 23 -37.02 -8.37 -14.59
N ALA A 24 -36.06 -7.68 -15.22
CA ALA A 24 -34.72 -7.58 -14.67
C ALA A 24 -34.67 -6.80 -13.33
N ALA A 25 -35.52 -5.78 -13.16
CA ALA A 25 -35.71 -5.09 -11.89
C ALA A 25 -36.29 -6.02 -10.80
N ALA A 26 -37.22 -6.88 -11.18
CA ALA A 26 -37.83 -7.87 -10.29
C ALA A 26 -36.79 -8.88 -9.80
N ASP A 27 -35.97 -9.40 -10.71
CA ASP A 27 -34.88 -10.32 -10.38
C ASP A 27 -33.86 -9.65 -9.43
N ALA A 28 -33.47 -8.40 -9.70
CA ALA A 28 -32.55 -7.63 -8.85
C ALA A 28 -33.11 -7.34 -7.45
N MET A 29 -34.45 -7.24 -7.31
CA MET A 29 -35.11 -7.00 -6.04
C MET A 29 -35.60 -8.27 -5.33
N GLY A 30 -35.48 -9.44 -5.95
CA GLY A 30 -35.97 -10.71 -5.39
C GLY A 30 -37.50 -10.79 -5.29
N VAL A 31 -38.24 -10.16 -6.23
CA VAL A 31 -39.71 -10.09 -6.24
C VAL A 31 -40.27 -10.49 -7.61
N THR A 32 -41.62 -10.55 -7.73
CA THR A 32 -42.23 -10.79 -9.03
C THR A 32 -42.36 -9.53 -9.89
N PRO A 33 -42.37 -9.62 -11.24
CA PRO A 33 -42.60 -8.48 -12.13
C PRO A 33 -43.93 -7.77 -11.88
N GLY A 34 -44.96 -8.52 -11.44
CA GLY A 34 -46.24 -7.97 -11.03
C GLY A 34 -46.13 -7.05 -9.79
N ALA A 35 -45.29 -7.43 -8.82
CA ALA A 35 -45.05 -6.61 -7.64
C ALA A 35 -44.36 -5.29 -8.02
N ILE A 36 -43.34 -5.31 -8.90
CA ILE A 36 -42.69 -4.10 -9.43
C ILE A 36 -43.72 -3.20 -10.11
N SER A 37 -44.52 -3.75 -11.00
CA SER A 37 -45.57 -2.99 -11.72
C SER A 37 -46.55 -2.32 -10.74
N GLN A 38 -46.95 -3.02 -9.68
CA GLN A 38 -47.84 -2.50 -8.64
C GLN A 38 -47.18 -1.34 -7.85
N GLN A 39 -45.93 -1.53 -7.41
CA GLN A 39 -45.17 -0.51 -6.69
C GLN A 39 -44.97 0.77 -7.52
N LEU A 40 -44.64 0.63 -8.78
CA LEU A 40 -44.51 1.76 -9.71
C LEU A 40 -45.83 2.49 -9.93
N ARG A 41 -46.92 1.74 -10.10
CA ARG A 41 -48.27 2.34 -10.27
C ARG A 41 -48.63 3.18 -9.03
N GLN A 42 -48.53 2.60 -7.84
CA GLN A 42 -48.84 3.31 -6.60
C GLN A 42 -47.96 4.56 -6.41
N LEU A 43 -46.67 4.49 -6.79
CA LEU A 43 -45.77 5.64 -6.74
C LEU A 43 -46.24 6.75 -7.69
N GLN A 44 -46.54 6.40 -8.93
CA GLN A 44 -46.99 7.34 -9.97
C GLN A 44 -48.35 7.98 -9.63
N GLU A 45 -49.29 7.19 -9.12
CA GLU A 45 -50.59 7.67 -8.64
C GLU A 45 -50.43 8.67 -7.50
N ARG A 46 -49.54 8.36 -6.54
CA ARG A 46 -49.24 9.26 -5.41
C ARG A 46 -48.58 10.58 -5.86
N LEU A 47 -47.72 10.51 -6.87
CA LEU A 47 -46.98 11.68 -7.38
C LEU A 47 -47.78 12.47 -8.43
N GLY A 48 -48.83 11.85 -9.02
CA GLY A 48 -49.64 12.45 -10.06
C GLY A 48 -48.90 12.57 -11.40
N VAL A 49 -47.78 11.85 -11.59
CA VAL A 49 -46.97 11.91 -12.83
C VAL A 49 -46.52 10.51 -13.27
N SER A 50 -46.42 10.30 -14.58
CA SER A 50 -45.79 9.09 -15.12
C SER A 50 -44.28 9.23 -15.06
N LEU A 51 -43.61 8.17 -14.59
CA LEU A 51 -42.14 8.10 -14.46
C LEU A 51 -41.51 7.27 -15.59
N PHE A 52 -42.32 6.48 -16.29
CA PHE A 52 -41.88 5.66 -17.42
C PHE A 52 -42.83 5.76 -18.60
N ASP A 53 -42.27 5.70 -19.80
CA ASP A 53 -42.96 5.51 -21.06
C ASP A 53 -42.76 4.08 -21.55
N ARG A 54 -43.82 3.46 -22.11
CA ARG A 54 -43.76 2.12 -22.71
C ARG A 54 -43.20 2.17 -24.12
N THR A 55 -42.29 1.28 -24.41
CA THR A 55 -41.71 1.09 -25.75
C THR A 55 -41.92 -0.34 -26.23
N ARG A 56 -41.58 -0.61 -27.50
CA ARG A 56 -41.62 -1.98 -28.09
C ARG A 56 -40.63 -2.93 -27.39
N HIS A 57 -39.58 -2.41 -26.73
CA HIS A 57 -38.47 -3.17 -26.15
C HIS A 57 -38.41 -3.10 -24.63
N GLY A 58 -39.44 -2.56 -23.98
CA GLY A 58 -39.46 -2.42 -22.52
C GLY A 58 -40.00 -1.07 -22.07
N VAL A 59 -39.39 -0.52 -21.03
CA VAL A 59 -39.74 0.79 -20.48
C VAL A 59 -38.53 1.73 -20.50
N VAL A 60 -38.80 3.01 -20.79
CA VAL A 60 -37.80 4.08 -20.73
C VAL A 60 -38.27 5.16 -19.77
N LEU A 61 -37.35 5.90 -19.21
CA LEU A 61 -37.71 7.02 -18.32
C LEU A 61 -38.49 8.08 -19.09
N SER A 62 -39.60 8.54 -18.53
CA SER A 62 -40.32 9.74 -18.99
C SER A 62 -39.48 11.00 -18.73
N ALA A 63 -39.86 12.16 -19.24
CA ALA A 63 -39.21 13.42 -18.95
C ALA A 63 -39.19 13.73 -17.45
N ALA A 64 -40.26 13.42 -16.71
CA ALA A 64 -40.32 13.55 -15.26
C ALA A 64 -39.40 12.53 -14.56
N GLY A 65 -39.40 11.28 -15.02
CA GLY A 65 -38.52 10.23 -14.49
C GLY A 65 -37.04 10.55 -14.70
N ALA A 66 -36.64 10.96 -15.90
CA ALA A 66 -35.25 11.31 -16.22
C ALA A 66 -34.71 12.47 -15.36
N ARG A 67 -35.57 13.40 -14.97
CA ARG A 67 -35.17 14.52 -14.13
C ARG A 67 -34.78 14.13 -12.70
N VAL A 68 -35.47 13.16 -12.10
CA VAL A 68 -35.27 12.76 -10.69
C VAL A 68 -34.41 11.50 -10.54
N TYR A 69 -34.23 10.73 -11.61
CA TYR A 69 -33.54 9.46 -11.59
C TYR A 69 -32.08 9.57 -11.07
N PRO A 70 -31.23 10.51 -11.53
CA PRO A 70 -29.84 10.57 -11.08
C PRO A 70 -29.69 10.79 -9.58
N GLU A 71 -30.52 11.66 -9.01
CA GLU A 71 -30.49 11.98 -7.57
C GLU A 71 -30.96 10.78 -6.73
N LEU A 72 -32.03 10.10 -7.15
CA LEU A 72 -32.54 8.91 -6.47
C LEU A 72 -31.57 7.73 -6.59
N LEU A 73 -30.94 7.54 -7.75
CA LEU A 73 -29.90 6.53 -7.94
C LEU A 73 -28.75 6.74 -6.96
N GLN A 74 -28.22 7.96 -6.90
CA GLN A 74 -27.16 8.32 -5.95
C GLN A 74 -27.56 8.08 -4.50
N ALA A 75 -28.80 8.44 -4.11
CA ALA A 75 -29.30 8.22 -2.76
C ALA A 75 -29.34 6.72 -2.39
N PHE A 76 -29.82 5.86 -3.29
CA PHE A 76 -29.86 4.40 -3.05
C PHE A 76 -28.46 3.78 -3.04
N ASP A 77 -27.54 4.25 -3.89
CA ASP A 77 -26.14 3.81 -3.86
C ASP A 77 -25.47 4.20 -2.54
N GLN A 78 -25.79 5.38 -1.99
CA GLN A 78 -25.29 5.82 -0.68
C GLN A 78 -25.85 4.98 0.48
N ILE A 79 -27.15 4.60 0.42
CA ILE A 79 -27.76 3.68 1.39
C ILE A 79 -27.04 2.31 1.31
N ALA A 80 -26.80 1.78 0.11
CA ALA A 80 -26.09 0.52 -0.08
C ALA A 80 -24.67 0.56 0.48
N GLN A 81 -23.92 1.64 0.24
CA GLN A 81 -22.59 1.85 0.84
C GLN A 81 -22.64 1.87 2.37
N SER A 82 -23.63 2.54 2.95
CA SER A 82 -23.80 2.60 4.41
C SER A 82 -24.08 1.22 5.01
N LEU A 83 -24.89 0.38 4.35
CA LEU A 83 -25.15 -1.00 4.77
C LEU A 83 -23.88 -1.87 4.65
N GLN A 84 -23.12 -1.74 3.56
CA GLN A 84 -21.82 -2.43 3.44
C GLN A 84 -20.84 -2.03 4.54
N THR A 85 -20.87 -0.77 4.99
CA THR A 85 -20.06 -0.31 6.12
C THR A 85 -20.48 -1.02 7.42
N LEU A 86 -21.77 -1.23 7.65
CA LEU A 86 -22.28 -1.98 8.81
C LEU A 86 -21.94 -3.48 8.73
N GLU A 87 -22.07 -4.09 7.57
CA GLU A 87 -21.68 -5.49 7.35
C GLU A 87 -20.17 -5.71 7.60
N ARG A 88 -19.35 -4.74 7.22
CA ARG A 88 -17.91 -4.74 7.53
C ARG A 88 -17.61 -4.47 9.00
N TRP A 89 -18.47 -3.73 9.70
CA TRP A 89 -18.29 -3.40 11.12
C TRP A 89 -18.34 -4.61 12.05
N GLU A 90 -19.14 -5.61 11.72
CA GLU A 90 -19.28 -6.83 12.53
C GLU A 90 -18.12 -7.84 12.34
N THR A 91 -17.27 -7.67 11.32
CA THR A 91 -16.18 -8.61 11.03
C THR A 91 -14.83 -7.94 11.27
N ARG A 92 -14.41 -7.79 12.54
CA ARG A 92 -13.01 -7.54 12.83
C ARG A 92 -12.19 -8.68 12.23
N CYS A 93 -11.28 -8.36 11.34
CA CYS A 93 -10.35 -9.34 10.81
C CYS A 93 -8.93 -8.98 11.22
N THR A 94 -8.12 -10.00 11.51
CA THR A 94 -6.70 -9.81 11.77
C THR A 94 -5.93 -10.06 10.49
N LEU A 95 -5.14 -9.08 10.05
CA LEU A 95 -4.20 -9.22 8.95
C LEU A 95 -2.80 -9.48 9.51
N ARG A 96 -2.28 -10.69 9.27
CA ARG A 96 -0.97 -11.11 9.75
C ARG A 96 0.08 -10.92 8.66
N ILE A 97 1.03 -10.03 8.91
CA ILE A 97 2.09 -9.66 7.98
C ILE A 97 3.43 -10.08 8.55
N SER A 98 4.21 -10.83 7.78
CA SER A 98 5.62 -11.09 8.10
C SER A 98 6.49 -10.29 7.14
N ALA A 99 7.39 -9.45 7.66
CA ALA A 99 8.24 -8.61 6.83
C ALA A 99 9.72 -8.76 7.20
N ALA A 100 10.62 -8.54 6.23
CA ALA A 100 12.04 -8.46 6.49
C ALA A 100 12.32 -7.38 7.55
N PRO A 101 13.23 -7.60 8.52
CA PRO A 101 13.38 -6.74 9.69
C PRO A 101 13.60 -5.27 9.37
N SER A 102 14.54 -4.96 8.49
CA SER A 102 14.81 -3.57 8.10
C SER A 102 13.59 -2.91 7.44
N PHE A 103 12.89 -3.63 6.55
CA PHE A 103 11.68 -3.10 5.90
C PHE A 103 10.55 -2.90 6.92
N ALA A 104 10.36 -3.85 7.83
CA ALA A 104 9.37 -3.75 8.89
C ALA A 104 9.61 -2.51 9.77
N ALA A 105 10.85 -2.34 10.25
CA ALA A 105 11.19 -1.29 11.21
C ALA A 105 11.29 0.10 10.57
N GLN A 106 11.94 0.21 9.42
CA GLN A 106 12.29 1.51 8.83
C GLN A 106 11.19 2.05 7.90
N TRP A 107 10.45 1.16 7.24
CA TRP A 107 9.49 1.60 6.25
C TRP A 107 8.04 1.33 6.64
N LEU A 108 7.70 0.09 7.03
CA LEU A 108 6.30 -0.32 7.19
C LEU A 108 5.68 0.17 8.50
N ALA A 109 6.31 -0.12 9.65
CA ALA A 109 5.77 0.20 10.97
C ALA A 109 5.47 1.70 11.15
N PRO A 110 6.34 2.65 10.74
CA PRO A 110 6.05 4.08 10.86
C PRO A 110 4.83 4.53 10.06
N ARG A 111 4.40 3.76 9.04
CA ARG A 111 3.31 4.10 8.12
C ARG A 111 2.00 3.37 8.40
N LEU A 112 2.01 2.28 9.19
CA LEU A 112 0.83 1.46 9.48
C LEU A 112 -0.33 2.25 10.11
N GLY A 113 -0.04 3.32 10.84
CA GLY A 113 -1.09 4.21 11.36
C GLY A 113 -2.00 4.77 10.28
N GLY A 114 -1.46 5.04 9.08
CA GLY A 114 -2.25 5.48 7.92
C GLY A 114 -3.21 4.42 7.41
N PHE A 115 -2.78 3.15 7.38
CA PHE A 115 -3.66 2.03 7.03
C PHE A 115 -4.75 1.82 8.07
N SER A 116 -4.39 1.80 9.36
CA SER A 116 -5.34 1.61 10.45
C SER A 116 -6.40 2.71 10.52
N ALA A 117 -6.04 3.94 10.19
CA ALA A 117 -7.01 5.05 10.11
C ALA A 117 -8.04 4.87 8.98
N LEU A 118 -7.61 4.31 7.83
CA LEU A 118 -8.47 4.02 6.68
C LEU A 118 -9.31 2.74 6.87
N HIS A 119 -8.80 1.79 7.63
CA HIS A 119 -9.39 0.45 7.82
C HIS A 119 -9.46 0.07 9.30
N PRO A 120 -10.25 0.80 10.13
CA PRO A 120 -10.30 0.58 11.58
C PRO A 120 -10.84 -0.79 12.01
N GLN A 121 -11.48 -1.52 11.08
CA GLN A 121 -11.97 -2.89 11.30
C GLN A 121 -10.87 -3.96 11.11
N VAL A 122 -9.68 -3.59 10.63
CA VAL A 122 -8.57 -4.51 10.39
C VAL A 122 -7.53 -4.37 11.49
N ASP A 123 -7.37 -5.41 12.31
CA ASP A 123 -6.26 -5.52 13.25
C ASP A 123 -5.02 -6.01 12.51
N VAL A 124 -3.96 -5.20 12.47
CA VAL A 124 -2.70 -5.59 11.84
C VAL A 124 -1.75 -6.19 12.88
N GLN A 125 -1.31 -7.41 12.60
CA GLN A 125 -0.22 -8.06 13.34
C GLN A 125 1.01 -8.11 12.43
N LEU A 126 2.05 -7.33 12.78
CA LEU A 126 3.31 -7.30 12.05
C LEU A 126 4.36 -8.13 12.78
N ASP A 127 4.88 -9.14 12.11
CA ASP A 127 6.00 -9.96 12.56
C ASP A 127 7.27 -9.63 11.75
N SER A 128 8.34 -9.28 12.47
CA SER A 128 9.63 -8.93 11.90
C SER A 128 10.51 -10.17 11.85
N SER A 129 10.65 -10.77 10.66
CA SER A 129 11.42 -12.01 10.49
C SER A 129 12.06 -12.09 9.11
N ALA A 130 13.34 -12.46 9.05
CA ALA A 130 14.06 -12.80 7.82
C ALA A 130 13.82 -14.25 7.38
N ALA A 131 13.25 -15.11 8.25
CA ALA A 131 13.03 -16.50 7.96
C ALA A 131 11.99 -16.69 6.83
N LEU A 132 12.20 -17.76 6.05
CA LEU A 132 11.15 -18.23 5.14
C LEU A 132 9.96 -18.71 5.99
N VAL A 133 8.78 -18.13 5.71
CA VAL A 133 7.54 -18.53 6.37
C VAL A 133 6.72 -19.42 5.46
N ASP A 134 6.10 -20.45 6.01
CA ASP A 134 5.03 -21.19 5.35
C ASP A 134 3.72 -20.45 5.64
N LEU A 135 3.20 -19.73 4.63
CA LEU A 135 2.00 -18.88 4.78
C LEU A 135 0.79 -19.63 5.33
N ARG A 136 0.68 -20.95 5.05
CA ARG A 136 -0.43 -21.77 5.58
C ARG A 136 -0.18 -22.21 7.01
N ARG A 137 0.99 -22.78 7.25
CA ARG A 137 1.34 -23.41 8.52
C ARG A 137 1.52 -22.38 9.63
N ASP A 138 2.14 -21.24 9.28
CA ASP A 138 2.48 -20.20 10.25
C ASP A 138 1.35 -19.17 10.40
N GLY A 139 0.27 -19.30 9.61
CA GLY A 139 -0.89 -18.43 9.68
C GLY A 139 -0.61 -16.99 9.26
N VAL A 140 0.36 -16.79 8.36
CA VAL A 140 0.73 -15.48 7.78
C VAL A 140 -0.09 -15.23 6.52
N ASP A 141 -0.70 -14.07 6.41
CA ASP A 141 -1.51 -13.68 5.26
C ASP A 141 -0.66 -13.09 4.13
N ILE A 142 0.32 -12.24 4.49
CA ILE A 142 1.24 -11.57 3.56
C ILE A 142 2.67 -11.69 4.10
N ALA A 143 3.61 -12.12 3.25
CA ALA A 143 5.03 -12.03 3.55
C ALA A 143 5.69 -10.98 2.65
N ILE A 144 6.35 -9.98 3.24
CA ILE A 144 7.14 -8.99 2.47
C ILE A 144 8.60 -9.43 2.54
N ARG A 145 9.16 -9.76 1.38
CA ARG A 145 10.48 -10.37 1.27
C ARG A 145 11.35 -9.66 0.22
N HIS A 146 12.63 -9.56 0.52
CA HIS A 146 13.66 -9.09 -0.41
C HIS A 146 14.26 -10.30 -1.13
N GLY A 147 14.27 -10.29 -2.46
CA GLY A 147 14.73 -11.42 -3.24
C GLY A 147 14.54 -11.28 -4.75
N LEU A 148 14.62 -12.39 -5.47
CA LEU A 148 14.50 -12.44 -6.94
C LEU A 148 13.06 -12.65 -7.45
N GLY A 149 12.05 -12.62 -6.57
CA GLY A 149 10.65 -12.80 -6.95
C GLY A 149 10.24 -14.25 -7.28
N ARG A 150 11.05 -15.24 -6.93
CA ARG A 150 10.76 -16.66 -7.23
C ARG A 150 10.29 -17.37 -5.97
N TYR A 151 8.98 -17.55 -5.84
CA TYR A 151 8.33 -18.21 -4.70
C TYR A 151 7.40 -19.32 -5.21
N PRO A 152 7.89 -20.56 -5.41
CA PRO A 152 7.12 -21.65 -6.00
C PRO A 152 5.81 -21.92 -5.27
N GLY A 153 4.68 -21.96 -6.00
CA GLY A 153 3.36 -22.23 -5.45
C GLY A 153 2.70 -21.05 -4.72
N LEU A 154 3.33 -19.87 -4.73
CA LEU A 154 2.80 -18.64 -4.13
C LEU A 154 2.63 -17.56 -5.21
N HIS A 155 1.80 -16.57 -4.93
CA HIS A 155 1.70 -15.35 -5.72
C HIS A 155 2.70 -14.34 -5.17
N ALA A 156 3.55 -13.79 -6.05
CA ALA A 156 4.54 -12.79 -5.69
C ALA A 156 4.29 -11.52 -6.52
N GLU A 157 4.00 -10.42 -5.86
CA GLU A 157 3.79 -9.12 -6.46
C GLU A 157 5.00 -8.22 -6.18
N HIS A 158 5.58 -7.65 -7.23
CA HIS A 158 6.71 -6.74 -7.12
C HIS A 158 6.27 -5.43 -6.45
N LEU A 159 7.01 -5.00 -5.43
CA LEU A 159 6.76 -3.74 -4.72
C LEU A 159 7.71 -2.63 -5.18
N LEU A 160 8.99 -2.82 -4.97
CA LEU A 160 10.04 -1.87 -5.34
C LEU A 160 11.40 -2.56 -5.43
N ALA A 161 12.31 -1.98 -6.22
CA ALA A 161 13.72 -2.34 -6.29
C ALA A 161 14.55 -1.20 -5.67
N PRO A 162 15.06 -1.36 -4.44
CA PRO A 162 15.90 -0.35 -3.81
C PRO A 162 17.29 -0.31 -4.47
N VAL A 163 17.96 0.84 -4.32
CA VAL A 163 19.38 0.98 -4.68
C VAL A 163 20.24 1.06 -3.43
N LEU A 164 21.46 0.57 -3.50
CA LEU A 164 22.45 0.77 -2.44
C LEU A 164 23.12 2.13 -2.59
N LEU A 165 23.24 2.84 -1.48
CA LEU A 165 23.92 4.12 -1.35
C LEU A 165 25.02 4.03 -0.29
N PRO A 166 26.22 4.59 -0.56
CA PRO A 166 27.25 4.77 0.45
C PRO A 166 26.86 5.95 1.34
N VAL A 167 26.65 5.69 2.63
CA VAL A 167 26.23 6.71 3.62
C VAL A 167 27.17 6.74 4.83
N ALA A 168 27.30 7.90 5.43
CA ALA A 168 28.03 8.09 6.66
C ALA A 168 27.45 9.25 7.49
N SER A 169 27.80 9.34 8.76
CA SER A 169 27.43 10.51 9.57
C SER A 169 28.21 11.76 9.14
N PRO A 170 27.58 12.95 9.17
CA PRO A 170 28.29 14.21 8.88
C PRO A 170 29.52 14.43 9.77
N ALA A 171 29.44 14.00 11.03
CA ALA A 171 30.55 14.14 11.99
C ALA A 171 31.79 13.32 11.57
N LEU A 172 31.59 12.09 11.08
CA LEU A 172 32.70 11.28 10.56
C LEU A 172 33.34 11.97 9.34
N LEU A 173 32.54 12.41 8.40
CA LEU A 173 33.04 13.02 7.15
C LEU A 173 33.73 14.37 7.41
N ALA A 174 33.29 15.16 8.40
CA ALA A 174 33.94 16.41 8.76
C ALA A 174 35.34 16.21 9.39
N SER A 175 35.59 15.06 10.00
CA SER A 175 36.86 14.70 10.64
C SER A 175 37.81 13.90 9.74
N ALA A 176 37.35 13.48 8.57
CA ALA A 176 38.06 12.60 7.66
C ALA A 176 38.63 13.35 6.44
N PRO A 177 39.55 12.73 5.68
CA PRO A 177 39.94 13.22 4.37
C PRO A 177 38.73 13.33 3.43
N ALA A 178 38.75 14.31 2.54
CA ALA A 178 37.64 14.49 1.58
C ALA A 178 37.49 13.25 0.68
N VAL A 179 36.25 12.77 0.56
CA VAL A 179 35.89 11.65 -0.31
C VAL A 179 35.38 12.25 -1.64
N GLY A 180 36.20 12.23 -2.67
CA GLY A 180 35.84 12.72 -4.00
C GLY A 180 35.60 11.61 -5.02
N THR A 181 36.08 10.41 -4.76
CA THR A 181 35.95 9.22 -5.60
C THR A 181 35.49 8.01 -4.78
N VAL A 182 34.98 6.96 -5.46
CA VAL A 182 34.60 5.72 -4.80
C VAL A 182 35.79 5.07 -4.08
N GLN A 183 37.01 5.14 -4.65
CA GLN A 183 38.21 4.60 -4.04
C GLN A 183 38.58 5.32 -2.75
N ASP A 184 38.23 6.60 -2.59
CA ASP A 184 38.50 7.35 -1.37
C ASP A 184 37.73 6.80 -0.15
N CYS A 185 36.64 6.06 -0.37
CA CYS A 185 35.95 5.35 0.71
C CYS A 185 36.88 4.42 1.49
N LEU A 186 37.92 3.88 0.83
CA LEU A 186 38.92 3.00 1.47
C LEU A 186 39.82 3.72 2.49
N GLN A 187 39.77 5.05 2.58
CA GLN A 187 40.48 5.82 3.58
C GLN A 187 39.74 5.85 4.94
N LEU A 188 38.50 5.42 4.95
CA LEU A 188 37.62 5.40 6.11
C LEU A 188 37.28 3.97 6.52
N PRO A 189 36.88 3.72 7.77
CA PRO A 189 36.35 2.42 8.15
C PRO A 189 35.12 2.05 7.33
N LEU A 190 35.09 0.82 6.79
CA LEU A 190 33.95 0.29 6.07
C LEU A 190 33.11 -0.57 7.03
N LEU A 191 31.79 -0.38 6.97
CA LEU A 191 30.83 -1.22 7.68
C LEU A 191 30.30 -2.24 6.68
N GLN A 192 30.26 -3.51 7.07
CA GLN A 192 30.04 -4.66 6.20
C GLN A 192 28.61 -5.20 6.36
N ASP A 193 28.06 -5.71 5.28
CA ASP A 193 26.97 -6.66 5.26
C ASP A 193 27.39 -8.02 5.85
N ALA A 194 26.45 -8.93 6.09
CA ALA A 194 26.70 -10.20 6.77
C ALA A 194 27.78 -11.06 6.11
N ASP A 195 27.79 -11.15 4.78
CA ASP A 195 28.73 -11.96 4.01
C ASP A 195 29.92 -11.17 3.47
N ARG A 196 30.02 -9.89 3.80
CA ARG A 196 31.12 -8.97 3.43
C ARG A 196 31.32 -8.85 1.92
N SER A 197 30.22 -8.93 1.17
CA SER A 197 30.29 -8.96 -0.28
C SER A 197 29.95 -7.64 -0.97
N ASP A 198 29.08 -6.81 -0.36
CA ASP A 198 28.50 -5.65 -1.03
C ASP A 198 29.55 -4.64 -1.49
N TRP A 199 30.53 -4.29 -0.67
CA TRP A 199 31.61 -3.38 -1.06
C TRP A 199 32.44 -3.91 -2.24
N ARG A 200 32.81 -5.18 -2.19
CA ARG A 200 33.58 -5.82 -3.26
C ARG A 200 32.78 -5.87 -4.57
N LEU A 201 31.50 -6.25 -4.49
CA LEU A 201 30.63 -6.31 -5.66
C LEU A 201 30.36 -4.94 -6.26
N TRP A 202 30.22 -3.91 -5.42
CA TRP A 202 30.06 -2.53 -5.90
C TRP A 202 31.29 -2.03 -6.63
N PHE A 203 32.52 -2.28 -6.11
CA PHE A 203 33.75 -1.95 -6.80
C PHE A 203 33.88 -2.70 -8.13
N GLN A 204 33.54 -4.00 -8.16
CA GLN A 204 33.50 -4.79 -9.40
C GLN A 204 32.51 -4.22 -10.43
N ALA A 205 31.33 -3.82 -9.99
CA ALA A 205 30.31 -3.24 -10.87
C ALA A 205 30.74 -1.91 -11.49
N LEU A 206 31.71 -1.22 -10.88
CA LEU A 206 32.30 0.02 -11.36
C LEU A 206 33.64 -0.17 -12.05
N ASP A 207 34.06 -1.41 -12.33
CA ASP A 207 35.37 -1.77 -12.93
C ASP A 207 36.57 -1.19 -12.15
N LEU A 208 36.43 -1.08 -10.80
CA LEU A 208 37.47 -0.57 -9.93
C LEU A 208 38.37 -1.68 -9.38
N PRO A 209 39.65 -1.38 -9.06
CA PRO A 209 40.56 -2.33 -8.46
C PRO A 209 40.04 -2.87 -7.13
N ILE A 210 40.14 -4.18 -6.93
CA ILE A 210 39.77 -4.84 -5.68
C ILE A 210 40.91 -4.72 -4.67
N ASP A 211 40.55 -4.28 -3.48
CA ASP A 211 41.46 -4.07 -2.33
C ASP A 211 41.00 -4.96 -1.16
N GLU A 212 41.94 -5.51 -0.39
CA GLU A 212 41.64 -6.35 0.77
C GLU A 212 40.85 -5.61 1.87
N ARG A 213 40.90 -4.28 1.92
CA ARG A 213 40.13 -3.43 2.84
C ARG A 213 38.64 -3.50 2.59
N LEU A 214 38.20 -3.87 1.40
CA LEU A 214 36.78 -4.00 1.03
C LEU A 214 36.05 -5.08 1.84
N GLU A 215 36.75 -6.01 2.43
CA GLU A 215 36.18 -7.09 3.26
C GLU A 215 36.48 -6.91 4.76
N ARG A 216 37.13 -5.78 5.16
CA ARG A 216 37.49 -5.48 6.55
C ARG A 216 36.44 -4.60 7.23
N GLY A 217 36.31 -4.72 8.53
CA GLY A 217 35.42 -3.94 9.38
C GLY A 217 34.36 -4.78 10.09
N PRO A 218 33.58 -4.18 10.99
CA PRO A 218 32.46 -4.86 11.63
C PRO A 218 31.39 -5.23 10.63
N ALA A 219 30.80 -6.43 10.76
CA ALA A 219 29.74 -6.91 9.89
C ALA A 219 28.40 -7.00 10.64
N PHE A 220 27.32 -6.73 9.91
CA PHE A 220 25.96 -6.69 10.44
C PHE A 220 25.05 -7.50 9.52
N ASP A 221 24.12 -8.23 10.10
CA ASP A 221 23.18 -9.11 9.39
C ASP A 221 21.88 -8.41 8.97
N ASP A 222 21.75 -7.12 9.29
CA ASP A 222 20.56 -6.33 8.99
C ASP A 222 20.93 -4.86 8.75
N ASP A 223 20.27 -4.23 7.74
CA ASP A 223 20.48 -2.82 7.39
C ASP A 223 20.17 -1.87 8.56
N LEU A 224 19.25 -2.23 9.47
CA LEU A 224 18.94 -1.38 10.62
C LEU A 224 20.17 -1.22 11.51
N LEU A 225 20.88 -2.31 11.80
CA LEU A 225 22.09 -2.30 12.60
C LEU A 225 23.23 -1.56 11.88
N LEU A 226 23.35 -1.80 10.57
CA LEU A 226 24.33 -1.15 9.71
C LEU A 226 24.13 0.37 9.68
N ILE A 227 22.88 0.83 9.52
CA ILE A 227 22.50 2.26 9.57
C ILE A 227 22.81 2.85 10.94
N ARG A 228 22.47 2.15 12.03
CA ARG A 228 22.76 2.63 13.41
C ARG A 228 24.26 2.80 13.65
N ALA A 229 25.07 1.88 13.15
CA ALA A 229 26.53 1.99 13.24
C ALA A 229 27.07 3.20 12.42
N ALA A 230 26.53 3.42 11.22
CA ALA A 230 26.88 4.57 10.39
C ALA A 230 26.50 5.92 11.05
N VAL A 231 25.28 6.02 11.63
CA VAL A 231 24.81 7.19 12.40
C VAL A 231 25.72 7.46 13.60
N ALA A 232 26.21 6.41 14.26
CA ALA A 232 27.15 6.53 15.37
C ALA A 232 28.58 6.91 14.94
N GLY A 233 28.82 7.13 13.64
CA GLY A 233 30.11 7.56 13.12
C GLY A 233 31.18 6.46 13.05
N GLN A 234 30.77 5.18 13.08
CA GLN A 234 31.71 4.06 13.12
C GLN A 234 32.36 3.78 11.73
N GLY A 235 31.77 4.29 10.65
CA GLY A 235 32.29 4.07 9.30
C GLY A 235 31.28 4.46 8.21
N ILE A 236 31.67 4.19 6.95
CA ILE A 236 30.78 4.27 5.78
C ILE A 236 30.06 2.94 5.62
N ALA A 237 28.75 2.98 5.34
CA ALA A 237 27.91 1.80 5.06
C ALA A 237 27.33 1.88 3.65
N LEU A 238 27.23 0.73 2.97
CA LEU A 238 26.36 0.57 1.81
C LEU A 238 24.99 0.11 2.31
N VAL A 239 23.97 0.94 2.14
CA VAL A 239 22.62 0.67 2.65
C VAL A 239 21.57 0.94 1.60
N ARG A 240 20.44 0.27 1.68
CA ARG A 240 19.30 0.52 0.78
C ARG A 240 18.70 1.89 1.06
N ASP A 241 18.51 2.66 -0.01
CA ASP A 241 17.96 4.02 0.02
C ASP A 241 16.66 4.13 0.82
N ILE A 242 15.76 3.18 0.64
CA ILE A 242 14.46 3.14 1.36
C ILE A 242 14.63 3.00 2.88
N HIS A 243 15.68 2.32 3.34
CA HIS A 243 15.94 2.14 4.77
C HIS A 243 16.67 3.34 5.39
N ALA A 244 17.52 4.02 4.62
CA ALA A 244 18.27 5.19 5.06
C ALA A 244 17.47 6.50 4.93
N ALA A 245 16.31 6.49 4.28
CA ALA A 245 15.58 7.69 3.87
C ALA A 245 15.28 8.65 5.05
N GLU A 246 14.88 8.13 6.21
CA GLU A 246 14.61 8.95 7.40
C GLU A 246 15.89 9.58 7.95
N GLU A 247 16.98 8.82 8.06
CA GLU A 247 18.25 9.31 8.58
C GLU A 247 18.89 10.37 7.66
N LEU A 248 18.71 10.20 6.35
CA LEU A 248 19.12 11.17 5.34
C LEU A 248 18.27 12.45 5.43
N ALA A 249 16.95 12.34 5.53
CA ALA A 249 16.04 13.47 5.65
C ALA A 249 16.29 14.29 6.93
N ASN A 250 16.63 13.62 8.03
CA ASN A 250 16.94 14.25 9.32
C ASN A 250 18.40 14.74 9.44
N GLY A 251 19.21 14.56 8.39
CA GLY A 251 20.62 14.98 8.38
C GLY A 251 21.53 14.20 9.33
N ARG A 252 21.10 13.04 9.85
CA ARG A 252 21.92 12.14 10.66
C ARG A 252 22.88 11.30 9.83
N LEU A 253 22.51 11.04 8.59
CA LEU A 253 23.36 10.50 7.55
C LEU A 253 23.39 11.45 6.34
N GLN A 254 24.44 11.35 5.57
CA GLN A 254 24.51 11.94 4.23
C GLN A 254 25.13 10.94 3.25
N VAL A 255 24.76 11.07 1.98
CA VAL A 255 25.34 10.28 0.90
C VAL A 255 26.78 10.72 0.74
N VAL A 256 27.72 9.78 0.81
CA VAL A 256 29.17 10.05 0.74
C VAL A 256 29.58 10.40 -0.67
N ILE A 257 29.03 9.67 -1.64
CA ILE A 257 29.24 9.90 -3.07
C ILE A 257 27.97 9.53 -3.83
N ASP A 258 27.57 10.36 -4.79
CA ASP A 258 26.37 10.12 -5.60
C ASP A 258 26.64 9.08 -6.68
N GLN A 259 26.72 7.82 -6.27
CA GLN A 259 26.94 6.66 -7.11
C GLN A 259 26.03 5.52 -6.65
N PRO A 260 24.72 5.61 -6.91
CA PRO A 260 23.77 4.58 -6.51
C PRO A 260 24.04 3.27 -7.26
N TRP A 261 23.89 2.15 -6.55
CA TRP A 261 24.11 0.83 -7.12
C TRP A 261 22.82 0.01 -7.17
N PRO A 262 22.18 -0.11 -8.36
CA PRO A 262 21.01 -0.95 -8.57
C PRO A 262 21.35 -2.43 -8.38
N GLN A 263 20.45 -3.17 -7.75
CA GLN A 263 20.59 -4.61 -7.54
C GLN A 263 19.49 -5.39 -8.24
N ALA A 264 19.76 -6.71 -8.48
CA ALA A 264 18.77 -7.62 -9.04
C ALA A 264 17.66 -8.00 -8.04
N PHE A 265 17.91 -7.79 -6.74
CA PHE A 265 16.97 -8.09 -5.67
C PHE A 265 15.97 -6.94 -5.51
N ALA A 266 14.70 -7.31 -5.29
CA ALA A 266 13.62 -6.35 -5.06
C ALA A 266 12.76 -6.81 -3.87
N TYR A 267 11.92 -5.94 -3.35
CA TYR A 267 10.88 -6.31 -2.40
C TYR A 267 9.65 -6.82 -3.12
N TYR A 268 9.12 -7.91 -2.59
CA TYR A 268 7.90 -8.56 -3.08
C TYR A 268 6.93 -8.78 -1.93
N ALA A 269 5.64 -8.54 -2.21
CA ALA A 269 4.56 -9.05 -1.38
C ALA A 269 4.21 -10.45 -1.86
N VAL A 270 4.29 -11.41 -0.96
CA VAL A 270 4.06 -12.83 -1.25
C VAL A 270 2.81 -13.28 -0.52
N THR A 271 1.85 -13.82 -1.24
CA THR A 271 0.57 -14.31 -0.74
C THR A 271 0.27 -15.71 -1.25
N ARG A 272 -0.77 -16.35 -0.72
CA ARG A 272 -1.23 -17.65 -1.21
C ARG A 272 -1.89 -17.52 -2.59
N ALA A 273 -1.67 -18.50 -3.46
CA ALA A 273 -2.24 -18.54 -4.81
C ALA A 273 -3.66 -19.14 -4.87
N ASP A 274 -4.15 -19.76 -3.78
CA ASP A 274 -5.32 -20.66 -3.77
C ASP A 274 -6.66 -20.01 -3.41
N GLY A 275 -6.76 -18.70 -3.39
CA GLY A 275 -8.04 -17.98 -3.20
C GLY A 275 -8.62 -17.98 -1.78
N GLU A 276 -8.11 -18.75 -0.82
CA GLU A 276 -8.45 -18.65 0.60
C GLU A 276 -7.69 -17.49 1.26
N ALA A 277 -7.80 -16.31 0.65
CA ALA A 277 -7.09 -15.14 1.10
C ALA A 277 -7.91 -14.37 2.14
N ASN A 278 -7.23 -13.80 3.12
CA ASN A 278 -7.82 -12.84 4.06
C ASN A 278 -8.44 -11.66 3.30
N ALA A 279 -9.70 -11.33 3.61
CA ALA A 279 -10.45 -10.28 2.93
C ALA A 279 -9.79 -8.88 3.02
N ALA A 280 -8.89 -8.66 3.98
CA ALA A 280 -8.15 -7.41 4.12
C ALA A 280 -6.94 -7.28 3.17
N ILE A 281 -6.48 -8.37 2.54
CA ILE A 281 -5.29 -8.35 1.65
C ILE A 281 -5.44 -7.31 0.51
N PRO A 282 -6.53 -7.27 -0.27
CA PRO A 282 -6.66 -6.32 -1.36
C PRO A 282 -6.59 -4.86 -0.89
N ALA A 283 -7.22 -4.55 0.25
CA ALA A 283 -7.21 -3.21 0.83
C ALA A 283 -5.79 -2.81 1.28
N PHE A 284 -5.08 -3.74 1.93
CA PHE A 284 -3.70 -3.53 2.36
C PHE A 284 -2.76 -3.35 1.18
N MET A 285 -2.86 -4.18 0.14
CA MET A 285 -2.03 -4.06 -1.06
C MET A 285 -2.25 -2.73 -1.79
N THR A 286 -3.51 -2.30 -1.93
CA THR A 286 -3.82 -0.98 -2.51
C THR A 286 -3.18 0.17 -1.71
N TRP A 287 -3.30 0.13 -0.37
CA TRP A 287 -2.67 1.11 0.50
C TRP A 287 -1.14 1.05 0.42
N LEU A 288 -0.56 -0.15 0.42
CA LEU A 288 0.89 -0.36 0.36
C LEU A 288 1.49 0.25 -0.91
N HIS A 289 0.89 -0.01 -2.06
CA HIS A 289 1.32 0.58 -3.34
C HIS A 289 1.20 2.11 -3.32
N ALA A 290 0.08 2.66 -2.85
CA ALA A 290 -0.09 4.10 -2.74
C ALA A 290 0.96 4.73 -1.82
N ALA A 291 1.27 4.09 -0.69
CA ALA A 291 2.28 4.55 0.25
C ALA A 291 3.71 4.47 -0.32
N LEU A 292 4.01 3.47 -1.16
CA LEU A 292 5.30 3.34 -1.84
C LEU A 292 5.51 4.41 -2.92
N MET A 293 4.43 4.85 -3.58
CA MET A 293 4.47 5.89 -4.61
C MET A 293 4.53 7.31 -4.04
N THR A 294 4.24 7.48 -2.74
CA THR A 294 4.28 8.79 -2.09
C THR A 294 5.72 9.11 -1.67
N PRO A 295 6.37 10.14 -2.24
CA PRO A 295 7.68 10.57 -1.78
C PRO A 295 7.61 10.91 -0.31
N GLN A 296 8.61 10.50 0.46
CA GLN A 296 8.74 10.91 1.85
C GLN A 296 8.89 12.43 1.87
N ALA A 297 7.88 13.15 2.38
CA ALA A 297 7.96 14.59 2.53
C ALA A 297 9.16 14.89 3.43
N ALA A 298 10.22 15.44 2.84
CA ALA A 298 11.30 16.06 3.57
C ALA A 298 10.66 17.07 4.51
N GLY A 299 10.83 16.90 5.81
CA GLY A 299 10.30 17.81 6.81
C GLY A 299 10.76 19.22 6.48
N THR A 300 9.82 20.05 6.05
CA THR A 300 10.02 21.48 5.83
C THR A 300 10.20 22.11 7.21
N HIS A 301 11.40 22.13 7.73
CA HIS A 301 11.76 23.04 8.79
C HIS A 301 11.85 24.45 8.16
N THR A 302 10.75 25.17 8.20
CA THR A 302 10.74 26.61 8.04
C THR A 302 11.57 27.19 9.19
N LEU A 303 12.80 27.60 8.89
CA LEU A 303 13.52 28.51 9.76
C LEU A 303 12.73 29.81 9.76
N GLN A 304 12.00 30.09 10.86
CA GLN A 304 11.53 31.43 11.14
C GLN A 304 12.75 32.27 11.50
N ASP A 305 13.07 33.23 10.61
CA ASP A 305 13.93 34.35 10.90
C ASP A 305 13.44 35.03 12.18
N ALA A 306 14.23 34.94 13.22
CA ALA A 306 14.13 35.83 14.37
C ALA A 306 15.07 37.01 14.11
N GLY A 307 14.44 38.17 13.84
CA GLY A 307 15.11 39.45 13.78
C GLY A 307 15.66 39.92 15.14
#